data_4fdba7476472d0e3d9df6f8ee4210620
#
_entry.id   4fdba7476472d0e3d9df6f8ee4210620
#
_cell.length_a   1.000
_cell.length_b   1.000
_cell.length_c   1.000
_cell.angle_alpha   90.00
_cell.angle_beta   90.00
_cell.angle_gamma   90.00
#
_symmetry.space_group_name_H-M   'P 1'
#
loop_
_entity.id
_entity.type
_entity.pdbx_description
1 polymer ?
#
loop_
_entity_poly.entity_id
_entity_poly.type
_entity_poly.pdbx_seq_one_letter_code
_entity_poly.pdbx_strand_id
1 'polypeptide(L)'
;MNKFLLHITSLVALVLFLTMGACNNTPKTPILLEAEKTIEKQPDSALNYLGRVNSDLQDALQAQEYYLKALEIGEDSKDYTLLINTYNNLGTLYAHQDINDMALPMYKKALSYLELEPDSVKTAFALRNIARIYSLTQKPDSSIIYYKIWCTFRCPVIK
;
A
#
# COMPACT_ATOMS: atom_id res chain seq x y z
N MET A 1 -17.15 18.39 -50.13
CA MET A 1 -16.98 17.54 -48.96
C MET A 1 -16.69 18.47 -47.77
N ASN A 2 -17.54 18.41 -46.76
CA ASN A 2 -17.98 19.51 -45.89
C ASN A 2 -16.92 20.09 -44.95
N LYS A 3 -16.59 21.39 -45.13
CA LYS A 3 -15.88 22.21 -44.12
C LYS A 3 -16.57 22.15 -42.74
N PHE A 4 -17.88 21.92 -42.70
CA PHE A 4 -18.68 21.78 -41.50
C PHE A 4 -18.32 20.50 -40.70
N LEU A 5 -18.04 19.40 -41.38
CA LEU A 5 -17.63 18.13 -40.74
C LEU A 5 -16.22 18.25 -40.12
N LEU A 6 -15.32 18.99 -40.77
CA LEU A 6 -13.95 19.23 -40.28
C LEU A 6 -13.95 20.09 -39.00
N HIS A 7 -14.87 21.07 -38.91
CA HIS A 7 -15.01 21.88 -37.69
C HIS A 7 -15.60 21.09 -36.52
N ILE A 8 -16.55 20.18 -36.80
CA ILE A 8 -17.12 19.33 -35.72
C ILE A 8 -16.09 18.36 -35.19
N THR A 9 -15.30 17.71 -36.04
CA THR A 9 -14.23 16.79 -35.61
C THR A 9 -13.15 17.51 -34.82
N SER A 10 -12.79 18.75 -35.23
CA SER A 10 -11.82 19.58 -34.47
C SER A 10 -12.38 20.03 -33.12
N LEU A 11 -13.66 20.36 -33.02
CA LEU A 11 -14.30 20.76 -31.76
C LEU A 11 -14.44 19.59 -30.79
N VAL A 12 -14.80 18.40 -31.29
CA VAL A 12 -14.87 17.16 -30.49
C VAL A 12 -13.48 16.76 -29.98
N ALA A 13 -12.45 16.86 -30.84
CA ALA A 13 -11.08 16.60 -30.42
C ALA A 13 -10.59 17.58 -29.34
N LEU A 14 -10.95 18.88 -29.46
CA LEU A 14 -10.62 19.91 -28.46
C LEU A 14 -11.32 19.67 -27.14
N VAL A 15 -12.60 19.26 -27.15
CA VAL A 15 -13.38 18.94 -25.95
C VAL A 15 -12.82 17.69 -25.28
N LEU A 16 -12.45 16.65 -26.05
CA LEU A 16 -11.79 15.46 -25.52
C LEU A 16 -10.42 15.76 -24.92
N PHE A 17 -9.64 16.67 -25.53
CA PHE A 17 -8.35 17.09 -24.98
C PHE A 17 -8.50 17.90 -23.69
N LEU A 18 -9.52 18.75 -23.57
CA LEU A 18 -9.83 19.52 -22.36
C LEU A 18 -10.36 18.62 -21.23
N THR A 19 -11.10 17.57 -21.55
CA THR A 19 -11.60 16.63 -20.53
C THR A 19 -10.51 15.66 -20.04
N MET A 20 -9.55 15.29 -20.88
CA MET A 20 -8.40 14.46 -20.46
C MET A 20 -7.39 15.24 -19.61
N GLY A 21 -7.28 16.57 -19.78
CA GLY A 21 -6.44 17.43 -18.92
C GLY A 21 -7.03 17.74 -17.55
N ALA A 22 -8.33 17.50 -17.35
CA ALA A 22 -9.01 17.84 -16.09
C ALA A 22 -8.99 16.72 -15.02
N CYS A 23 -8.51 15.52 -15.36
CA CYS A 23 -8.51 14.38 -14.43
C CYS A 23 -7.37 14.38 -13.39
N ASN A 24 -6.44 15.35 -13.40
CA ASN A 24 -5.31 15.35 -12.49
C ASN A 24 -5.37 16.41 -11.36
N ASN A 25 -6.48 17.10 -11.18
CA ASN A 25 -6.63 18.10 -10.12
C ASN A 25 -7.79 17.75 -9.16
N THR A 26 -7.75 16.60 -8.53
CA THR A 26 -8.48 16.45 -7.27
C THR A 26 -7.83 17.39 -6.24
N PRO A 27 -8.61 18.27 -5.57
CA PRO A 27 -8.05 19.18 -4.57
C PRO A 27 -7.42 18.33 -3.46
N LYS A 28 -6.09 18.45 -3.30
CA LYS A 28 -5.37 17.76 -2.23
C LYS A 28 -5.95 18.17 -0.88
N THR A 29 -6.28 17.20 -0.06
CA THR A 29 -6.75 17.51 1.30
C THR A 29 -5.67 18.26 2.08
N PRO A 30 -6.03 19.13 3.05
CA PRO A 30 -5.05 19.84 3.89
C PRO A 30 -4.03 18.91 4.55
N ILE A 31 -4.46 17.70 4.92
CA ILE A 31 -3.62 16.65 5.51
C ILE A 31 -2.55 16.17 4.52
N LEU A 32 -2.91 16.01 3.25
CA LEU A 32 -1.99 15.58 2.20
C LEU A 32 -0.92 16.65 1.93
N LEU A 33 -1.31 17.93 1.91
CA LEU A 33 -0.41 19.08 1.77
C LEU A 33 0.56 19.21 2.95
N GLU A 34 0.09 18.96 4.18
CA GLU A 34 0.92 18.97 5.38
C GLU A 34 1.92 17.80 5.38
N ALA A 35 1.49 16.62 4.99
CA ALA A 35 2.33 15.44 4.87
C ALA A 35 3.42 15.61 3.80
N GLU A 36 3.10 16.20 2.64
CA GLU A 36 4.07 16.51 1.58
C GLU A 36 5.16 17.48 2.07
N LYS A 37 4.83 18.47 2.90
CA LYS A 37 5.81 19.38 3.52
C LYS A 37 6.73 18.68 4.52
N THR A 38 6.30 17.57 5.09
CA THR A 38 7.07 16.83 6.07
C THR A 38 8.12 15.92 5.41
N ILE A 39 7.98 15.63 4.10
CA ILE A 39 8.93 14.81 3.33
C ILE A 39 10.35 15.39 3.38
N GLU A 40 10.49 16.72 3.32
CA GLU A 40 11.80 17.38 3.37
C GLU A 40 12.51 17.23 4.72
N LYS A 41 11.75 17.02 5.81
CA LYS A 41 12.27 16.95 7.19
C LYS A 41 12.47 15.52 7.68
N GLN A 42 11.58 14.61 7.30
CA GLN A 42 11.59 13.20 7.71
C GLN A 42 11.02 12.36 6.56
N PRO A 43 11.78 12.14 5.47
CA PRO A 43 11.28 11.48 4.27
C PRO A 43 10.75 10.06 4.55
N ASP A 44 11.42 9.33 5.43
CA ASP A 44 11.16 7.92 5.72
C ASP A 44 9.75 7.67 6.26
N SER A 45 9.40 8.40 7.32
CA SER A 45 8.07 8.28 7.95
C SER A 45 6.97 8.96 7.14
N ALA A 46 7.29 10.09 6.48
CA ALA A 46 6.31 10.87 5.74
C ALA A 46 5.76 10.12 4.52
N LEU A 47 6.61 9.42 3.76
CA LEU A 47 6.16 8.65 2.60
C LEU A 47 5.28 7.47 2.99
N ASN A 48 5.60 6.78 4.09
CA ASN A 48 4.74 5.73 4.62
C ASN A 48 3.39 6.30 5.09
N TYR A 49 3.40 7.47 5.73
CA TYR A 49 2.18 8.15 6.16
C TYR A 49 1.32 8.57 4.96
N LEU A 50 1.92 9.15 3.90
CA LEU A 50 1.22 9.52 2.68
C LEU A 50 0.60 8.32 1.96
N GLY A 51 1.32 7.20 1.90
CA GLY A 51 0.77 5.95 1.36
C GLY A 51 -0.47 5.51 2.12
N ARG A 52 -0.48 5.59 3.45
CA ARG A 52 -1.65 5.27 4.28
C ARG A 52 -2.81 6.24 4.04
N VAL A 53 -2.56 7.55 4.02
CA VAL A 53 -3.61 8.55 3.77
C VAL A 53 -4.26 8.35 2.40
N ASN A 54 -3.47 8.09 1.36
CA ASN A 54 -4.02 7.84 0.03
C ASN A 54 -4.75 6.48 -0.04
N SER A 55 -4.29 5.46 0.69
CA SER A 55 -5.02 4.19 0.81
C SER A 55 -6.39 4.39 1.46
N ASP A 56 -6.48 5.21 2.51
CA ASP A 56 -7.73 5.53 3.18
C ASP A 56 -8.67 6.38 2.30
N LEU A 57 -8.12 7.21 1.41
CA LEU A 57 -8.86 8.00 0.42
C LEU A 57 -9.22 7.20 -0.85
N GLN A 58 -8.90 5.91 -0.90
CA GLN A 58 -9.12 5.02 -2.04
C GLN A 58 -8.34 5.40 -3.32
N ASP A 59 -7.29 6.20 -3.20
CA ASP A 59 -6.33 6.44 -4.29
C ASP A 59 -5.19 5.42 -4.23
N ALA A 60 -5.50 4.22 -4.67
CA ALA A 60 -4.62 3.08 -4.56
C ALA A 60 -3.31 3.22 -5.36
N LEU A 61 -3.37 3.90 -6.51
CA LEU A 61 -2.18 4.10 -7.36
C LEU A 61 -1.20 5.06 -6.69
N GLN A 62 -1.71 6.15 -6.15
CA GLN A 62 -0.88 7.14 -5.46
C GLN A 62 -0.32 6.58 -4.14
N ALA A 63 -1.14 5.79 -3.41
CA ALA A 63 -0.68 5.08 -2.23
C ALA A 63 0.47 4.12 -2.54
N GLN A 64 0.34 3.34 -3.61
CA GLN A 64 1.38 2.41 -4.06
C GLN A 64 2.67 3.16 -4.40
N GLU A 65 2.60 4.28 -5.12
CA GLU A 65 3.77 5.09 -5.47
C GLU A 65 4.53 5.56 -4.21
N TYR A 66 3.82 6.08 -3.20
CA TYR A 66 4.44 6.50 -1.95
C TYR A 66 5.07 5.34 -1.17
N TYR A 67 4.41 4.17 -1.15
CA TYR A 67 5.00 2.99 -0.50
C TYR A 67 6.27 2.51 -1.23
N LEU A 68 6.30 2.52 -2.57
CA LEU A 68 7.50 2.15 -3.31
C LEU A 68 8.68 3.10 -3.04
N LYS A 69 8.44 4.40 -2.95
CA LYS A 69 9.46 5.38 -2.54
C LYS A 69 9.93 5.16 -1.10
N ALA A 70 9.02 4.81 -0.20
CA ALA A 70 9.37 4.50 1.18
C ALA A 70 10.22 3.23 1.30
N LEU A 71 9.99 2.21 0.44
CA LEU A 71 10.84 1.03 0.39
C LEU A 71 12.25 1.35 -0.08
N GLU A 72 12.40 2.14 -1.15
CA GLU A 72 13.70 2.58 -1.67
C GLU A 72 14.53 3.26 -0.57
N ILE A 73 13.94 4.22 0.15
CA ILE A 73 14.60 4.90 1.25
C ILE A 73 14.94 3.94 2.39
N GLY A 74 14.01 3.06 2.76
CA GLY A 74 14.22 2.08 3.83
C GLY A 74 15.33 1.08 3.53
N GLU A 75 15.47 0.66 2.27
CA GLU A 75 16.56 -0.22 1.82
C GLU A 75 17.91 0.49 1.86
N ASP A 76 17.99 1.73 1.38
CA ASP A 76 19.20 2.54 1.36
C ASP A 76 19.68 2.90 2.79
N SER A 77 18.75 3.27 3.66
CA SER A 77 19.05 3.63 5.06
C SER A 77 19.18 2.43 6.00
N LYS A 78 18.78 1.23 5.57
CA LYS A 78 18.63 0.02 6.39
C LYS A 78 17.66 0.22 7.58
N ASP A 79 16.64 1.04 7.37
CA ASP A 79 15.58 1.23 8.37
C ASP A 79 14.57 0.06 8.29
N TYR A 80 14.84 -0.97 9.07
CA TYR A 80 14.00 -2.17 9.10
C TYR A 80 12.59 -1.88 9.63
N THR A 81 12.44 -0.92 10.54
CA THR A 81 11.13 -0.50 11.03
C THR A 81 10.29 0.10 9.91
N LEU A 82 10.87 0.97 9.08
CA LEU A 82 10.20 1.54 7.91
C LEU A 82 9.84 0.43 6.91
N LEU A 83 10.79 -0.48 6.61
CA LEU A 83 10.55 -1.58 5.68
C LEU A 83 9.40 -2.49 6.15
N ILE A 84 9.39 -2.90 7.43
CA ILE A 84 8.33 -3.71 8.02
C ILE A 84 6.95 -3.03 7.86
N ASN A 85 6.87 -1.76 8.24
CA ASN A 85 5.62 -1.00 8.17
C ASN A 85 5.15 -0.86 6.72
N THR A 86 6.05 -0.54 5.80
CA THR A 86 5.71 -0.32 4.39
C THR A 86 5.29 -1.60 3.70
N TYR A 87 6.00 -2.72 3.90
CA TYR A 87 5.59 -4.02 3.36
C TYR A 87 4.24 -4.49 3.92
N ASN A 88 3.96 -4.28 5.20
CA ASN A 88 2.66 -4.59 5.78
C ASN A 88 1.52 -3.73 5.16
N ASN A 89 1.77 -2.44 4.93
CA ASN A 89 0.80 -1.54 4.33
C ASN A 89 0.55 -1.85 2.85
N LEU A 90 1.60 -2.16 2.07
CA LEU A 90 1.46 -2.64 0.69
C LEU A 90 0.68 -3.96 0.63
N GLY A 91 0.98 -4.90 1.51
CA GLY A 91 0.20 -6.13 1.61
C GLY A 91 -1.28 -5.86 1.88
N THR A 92 -1.58 -4.90 2.75
CA THR A 92 -2.95 -4.49 3.07
C THR A 92 -3.62 -3.81 1.87
N LEU A 93 -2.91 -2.94 1.16
CA LEU A 93 -3.40 -2.27 -0.04
C LEU A 93 -3.80 -3.30 -1.11
N TYR A 94 -2.92 -4.24 -1.43
CA TYR A 94 -3.23 -5.29 -2.40
C TYR A 94 -4.36 -6.22 -1.94
N ALA A 95 -4.41 -6.55 -0.64
CA ALA A 95 -5.48 -7.38 -0.11
C ALA A 95 -6.86 -6.71 -0.15
N HIS A 96 -6.94 -5.38 -0.03
CA HIS A 96 -8.19 -4.62 -0.20
C HIS A 96 -8.65 -4.58 -1.67
N GLN A 97 -7.74 -4.75 -2.61
CA GLN A 97 -8.02 -4.85 -4.04
C GLN A 97 -8.26 -6.30 -4.50
N ASP A 98 -8.31 -7.26 -3.56
CA ASP A 98 -8.41 -8.70 -3.82
C ASP A 98 -7.23 -9.27 -4.65
N ILE A 99 -6.10 -8.53 -4.75
CA ILE A 99 -4.87 -8.97 -5.43
C ILE A 99 -4.02 -9.82 -4.45
N ASN A 100 -4.56 -10.98 -4.09
CA ASN A 100 -3.98 -11.84 -3.06
C ASN A 100 -2.58 -12.35 -3.40
N ASP A 101 -2.28 -12.57 -4.70
CA ASP A 101 -0.98 -13.03 -5.18
C ASP A 101 0.13 -11.98 -4.95
N MET A 102 -0.22 -10.70 -4.92
CA MET A 102 0.70 -9.61 -4.57
C MET A 102 0.72 -9.33 -3.07
N ALA A 103 -0.40 -9.48 -2.37
CA ALA A 103 -0.48 -9.23 -0.93
C ALA A 103 0.36 -10.21 -0.11
N LEU A 104 0.32 -11.51 -0.46
CA LEU A 104 1.02 -12.55 0.28
C LEU A 104 2.54 -12.36 0.34
N PRO A 105 3.25 -12.12 -0.79
CA PRO A 105 4.69 -11.86 -0.74
C PRO A 105 5.04 -10.61 0.07
N MET A 106 4.22 -9.56 0.06
CA MET A 106 4.46 -8.35 0.86
C MET A 106 4.46 -8.67 2.37
N TYR A 107 3.43 -9.36 2.86
CA TYR A 107 3.39 -9.77 4.26
C TYR A 107 4.53 -10.71 4.66
N LYS A 108 4.93 -11.64 3.77
CA LYS A 108 6.09 -12.51 4.00
C LYS A 108 7.39 -11.72 4.07
N LYS A 109 7.54 -10.68 3.25
CA LYS A 109 8.70 -9.81 3.27
C LYS A 109 8.76 -9.01 4.58
N ALA A 110 7.63 -8.47 5.04
CA ALA A 110 7.55 -7.84 6.36
C ALA A 110 7.97 -8.81 7.48
N LEU A 111 7.50 -10.07 7.41
CA LEU A 111 7.84 -11.09 8.39
C LEU A 111 9.34 -11.42 8.39
N SER A 112 10.02 -11.46 7.23
CA SER A 112 11.46 -11.69 7.16
C SER A 112 12.29 -10.56 7.80
N TYR A 113 11.86 -9.31 7.70
CA TYR A 113 12.52 -8.20 8.40
C TYR A 113 12.25 -8.23 9.92
N LEU A 114 11.11 -8.78 10.35
CA LEU A 114 10.80 -8.97 11.78
C LEU A 114 11.69 -10.05 12.45
N GLU A 115 12.40 -10.86 11.68
CA GLU A 115 13.46 -11.73 12.21
C GLU A 115 14.71 -10.94 12.60
N LEU A 116 14.97 -9.81 11.93
CA LEU A 116 16.10 -8.91 12.19
C LEU A 116 15.78 -7.87 13.26
N GLU A 117 14.56 -7.35 13.25
CA GLU A 117 14.05 -6.37 14.23
C GLU A 117 12.72 -6.86 14.82
N PRO A 118 12.78 -7.66 15.90
CA PRO A 118 11.60 -8.32 16.46
C PRO A 118 10.59 -7.34 17.07
N ASP A 119 9.35 -7.42 16.59
CA ASP A 119 8.18 -6.73 17.15
C ASP A 119 7.01 -7.70 17.17
N SER A 120 6.60 -8.13 18.36
CA SER A 120 5.56 -9.14 18.53
C SER A 120 4.19 -8.71 18.01
N VAL A 121 3.87 -7.41 18.08
CA VAL A 121 2.59 -6.87 17.58
C VAL A 121 2.57 -6.89 16.05
N LYS A 122 3.64 -6.42 15.43
CA LYS A 122 3.78 -6.42 13.97
C LYS A 122 3.88 -7.84 13.42
N THR A 123 4.60 -8.72 14.12
CA THR A 123 4.67 -10.16 13.77
C THR A 123 3.28 -10.79 13.81
N ALA A 124 2.51 -10.57 14.87
CA ALA A 124 1.14 -11.08 14.97
C ALA A 124 0.26 -10.52 13.84
N PHE A 125 0.42 -9.24 13.49
CA PHE A 125 -0.32 -8.62 12.38
C PHE A 125 0.00 -9.30 11.04
N ALA A 126 1.27 -9.49 10.72
CA ALA A 126 1.70 -10.13 9.48
C ALA A 126 1.21 -11.59 9.40
N LEU A 127 1.38 -12.38 10.46
CA LEU A 127 0.94 -13.77 10.53
C LEU A 127 -0.56 -13.92 10.32
N ARG A 128 -1.37 -13.08 10.97
CA ARG A 128 -2.83 -13.07 10.80
C ARG A 128 -3.23 -12.79 9.35
N ASN A 129 -2.57 -11.81 8.72
CA ASN A 129 -2.89 -11.45 7.34
C ASN A 129 -2.45 -12.52 6.35
N ILE A 130 -1.30 -13.16 6.55
CA ILE A 130 -0.87 -14.33 5.76
C ILE A 130 -1.89 -15.47 5.89
N ALA A 131 -2.32 -15.79 7.11
CA ALA A 131 -3.33 -16.82 7.35
C ALA A 131 -4.64 -16.50 6.63
N ARG A 132 -5.09 -15.24 6.67
CA ARG A 132 -6.30 -14.77 5.97
C ARG A 132 -6.16 -14.94 4.45
N ILE A 133 -5.02 -14.56 3.85
CA ILE A 133 -4.81 -14.74 2.40
C ILE A 133 -4.85 -16.22 2.02
N TYR A 134 -4.22 -17.10 2.81
CA TYR A 134 -4.30 -18.54 2.55
C TYR A 134 -5.72 -19.09 2.67
N SER A 135 -6.53 -18.58 3.59
CA SER A 135 -7.94 -18.94 3.70
C SER A 135 -8.73 -18.51 2.45
N LEU A 136 -8.53 -17.26 1.98
CA LEU A 136 -9.19 -16.73 0.78
C LEU A 136 -8.77 -17.47 -0.51
N THR A 137 -7.52 -17.93 -0.58
CA THR A 137 -6.99 -18.65 -1.74
C THR A 137 -7.16 -20.17 -1.66
N GLN A 138 -8.07 -20.65 -0.80
CA GLN A 138 -8.43 -22.06 -0.65
C GLN A 138 -7.25 -22.98 -0.30
N LYS A 139 -6.33 -22.50 0.54
CA LYS A 139 -5.20 -23.26 1.09
C LYS A 139 -5.37 -23.45 2.60
N PRO A 140 -6.33 -24.28 3.05
CA PRO A 140 -6.73 -24.36 4.45
C PRO A 140 -5.60 -24.85 5.37
N ASP A 141 -4.79 -25.81 4.93
CA ASP A 141 -3.68 -26.32 5.73
C ASP A 141 -2.68 -25.23 6.09
N SER A 142 -2.28 -24.43 5.08
CA SER A 142 -1.38 -23.28 5.30
C SER A 142 -2.04 -22.23 6.21
N SER A 143 -3.32 -21.95 6.00
CA SER A 143 -4.08 -21.01 6.82
C SER A 143 -4.08 -21.44 8.30
N ILE A 144 -4.36 -22.70 8.58
CA ILE A 144 -4.38 -23.25 9.94
C ILE A 144 -3.00 -23.14 10.61
N ILE A 145 -1.92 -23.44 9.87
CA ILE A 145 -0.56 -23.32 10.38
C ILE A 145 -0.28 -21.87 10.83
N TYR A 146 -0.54 -20.91 9.96
CA TYR A 146 -0.26 -19.50 10.28
C TYR A 146 -1.17 -18.96 11.38
N TYR A 147 -2.44 -19.38 11.48
CA TYR A 147 -3.30 -19.03 12.62
C TYR A 147 -2.81 -19.63 13.93
N LYS A 148 -2.32 -20.87 13.95
CA LYS A 148 -1.72 -21.45 15.15
C LYS A 148 -0.50 -20.67 15.62
N ILE A 149 0.40 -20.30 14.70
CA ILE A 149 1.58 -19.46 15.03
C ILE A 149 1.11 -18.09 15.55
N TRP A 150 0.16 -17.43 14.89
CA TRP A 150 -0.41 -16.17 15.35
C TRP A 150 -0.97 -16.24 16.77
N CYS A 151 -1.67 -17.32 17.12
CA CYS A 151 -2.17 -17.52 18.48
C CYS A 151 -1.07 -17.52 19.54
N THR A 152 0.11 -18.06 19.23
CA THR A 152 1.24 -18.05 20.19
C THR A 152 1.77 -16.65 20.49
N PHE A 153 1.70 -15.75 19.51
CA PHE A 153 2.11 -14.35 19.69
C PHE A 153 1.05 -13.51 20.40
N ARG A 154 -0.24 -13.79 20.19
CA ARG A 154 -1.34 -13.01 20.77
C ARG A 154 -1.69 -13.41 22.20
N CYS A 155 -1.61 -14.69 22.49
CA CYS A 155 -1.91 -15.23 23.82
C CYS A 155 -0.66 -16.00 24.30
N PRO A 156 0.36 -15.31 24.85
CA PRO A 156 1.41 -16.02 25.55
C PRO A 156 0.73 -16.79 26.68
N VAL A 157 0.62 -18.11 26.49
CA VAL A 157 0.05 -19.00 27.52
C VAL A 157 0.85 -18.74 28.78
N ILE A 158 0.21 -18.16 29.78
CA ILE A 158 0.75 -18.07 31.14
C ILE A 158 1.04 -19.50 31.55
N LYS A 159 2.32 -19.86 31.56
CA LYS A 159 2.80 -21.14 32.11
C LYS A 159 2.71 -21.08 33.61
#